data_94e2c345c1c0f38c16471d953c45d472
#
_entry.id   94e2c345c1c0f38c16471d953c45d472
#
_cell.length_a   1.000
_cell.length_b   1.000
_cell.length_c   1.000
_cell.angle_alpha   90.00
_cell.angle_beta   90.00
_cell.angle_gamma   90.00
#
_symmetry.space_group_name_H-M   'P 1'
#
loop_
_entity.id
_entity.type
_entity.pdbx_description
1 polymer ?
#
loop_
_entity_poly.entity_id
_entity_poly.type
_entity_poly.pdbx_seq_one_letter_code
_entity_poly.pdbx_strand_id
1 'polypeptide(L)'
;MLKKSLVVLTMLTTFVAASEMEQVLEVGRDNTELSAQSQSKIDATESATDKLINEFKVVSKQVEGLKLYNAQKRIQIQAQLDLMDQYDEQLVQVVVMQRQIPPLAQRMLEGLEKYVNLDTPFHIEERKQRLDLVRASLSNPKVTASEQVRQILEAYNIEAEYGRKLDAYDETIVLDGQEVVVNILRVGRLGMFFQSKDERKTGYYDNETSSW
;
A
#
# COMPACT_ATOMS: atom_id res chain seq x y z
N MET A 1 -35.27 24.13 -117.04
CA MET A 1 -33.91 23.87 -116.42
C MET A 1 -33.70 24.59 -115.05
N LEU A 2 -34.32 25.72 -114.78
CA LEU A 2 -34.14 26.50 -113.53
C LEU A 2 -34.64 25.80 -112.28
N LYS A 3 -35.74 25.00 -112.35
CA LYS A 3 -36.26 24.29 -111.10
C LYS A 3 -35.35 23.17 -110.59
N LYS A 4 -34.58 22.48 -111.41
CA LYS A 4 -33.66 21.44 -111.02
C LYS A 4 -32.38 22.03 -110.41
N SER A 5 -31.95 23.21 -110.84
CA SER A 5 -30.78 23.91 -110.27
C SER A 5 -31.08 24.47 -108.89
N LEU A 6 -32.29 24.91 -108.57
CA LEU A 6 -32.69 25.43 -107.24
C LEU A 6 -32.76 24.33 -106.23
N VAL A 7 -33.21 23.11 -106.55
CA VAL A 7 -33.28 21.97 -105.63
C VAL A 7 -31.88 21.45 -105.29
N VAL A 8 -30.94 21.46 -106.17
CA VAL A 8 -29.55 21.06 -105.92
C VAL A 8 -28.83 22.08 -105.01
N LEU A 9 -29.10 23.39 -105.23
CA LEU A 9 -28.51 24.45 -104.39
C LEU A 9 -29.07 24.40 -102.92
N THR A 10 -30.35 24.11 -102.73
CA THR A 10 -30.94 23.96 -101.41
C THR A 10 -30.46 22.67 -100.71
N MET A 11 -30.20 21.57 -101.38
CA MET A 11 -29.62 20.36 -100.84
C MET A 11 -28.16 20.56 -100.43
N LEU A 12 -27.38 21.36 -101.14
CA LEU A 12 -25.97 21.63 -100.84
C LEU A 12 -25.82 22.48 -99.55
N THR A 13 -26.73 23.46 -99.35
CA THR A 13 -26.71 24.31 -98.15
C THR A 13 -27.13 23.54 -96.89
N THR A 14 -28.04 22.59 -96.98
CA THR A 14 -28.41 21.74 -95.81
C THR A 14 -27.33 20.74 -95.48
N PHE A 15 -26.51 20.29 -96.41
CA PHE A 15 -25.41 19.38 -96.12
C PHE A 15 -24.22 20.05 -95.37
N VAL A 16 -23.92 21.33 -95.74
CA VAL A 16 -22.89 22.13 -95.04
C VAL A 16 -23.30 22.47 -93.60
N ALA A 17 -24.56 22.86 -93.41
CA ALA A 17 -25.09 23.15 -92.07
C ALA A 17 -25.15 21.91 -91.18
N ALA A 18 -25.34 20.70 -91.71
CA ALA A 18 -25.31 19.45 -90.98
C ALA A 18 -23.87 19.11 -90.56
N SER A 19 -22.85 19.37 -91.33
CA SER A 19 -21.44 19.15 -91.00
C SER A 19 -20.92 20.09 -89.89
N GLU A 20 -21.34 21.36 -89.94
CA GLU A 20 -20.97 22.31 -88.84
C GLU A 20 -21.67 21.97 -87.52
N MET A 21 -22.92 21.50 -87.58
CA MET A 21 -23.63 21.04 -86.35
C MET A 21 -23.00 19.81 -85.76
N GLU A 22 -22.49 18.88 -86.56
CA GLU A 22 -21.82 17.68 -86.11
C GLU A 22 -20.49 18.01 -85.42
N GLN A 23 -19.72 18.94 -85.90
CA GLN A 23 -18.50 19.45 -85.27
C GLN A 23 -18.79 20.15 -83.92
N VAL A 24 -19.86 20.95 -83.85
CA VAL A 24 -20.24 21.59 -82.55
C VAL A 24 -20.70 20.55 -81.53
N LEU A 25 -21.39 19.50 -81.93
CA LEU A 25 -21.81 18.40 -81.07
C LEU A 25 -20.61 17.56 -80.60
N GLU A 26 -19.63 17.34 -81.47
CA GLU A 26 -18.40 16.63 -81.12
C GLU A 26 -17.56 17.41 -80.09
N VAL A 27 -17.35 18.70 -80.29
CA VAL A 27 -16.69 19.59 -79.31
C VAL A 27 -17.48 19.65 -78.00
N GLY A 28 -18.82 19.63 -78.07
CA GLY A 28 -19.70 19.57 -76.89
C GLY A 28 -19.53 18.25 -76.09
N ARG A 29 -19.41 17.12 -76.79
CA ARG A 29 -19.18 15.82 -76.22
C ARG A 29 -17.78 15.74 -75.58
N ASP A 30 -16.74 16.17 -76.25
CA ASP A 30 -15.36 16.19 -75.72
C ASP A 30 -15.23 17.04 -74.49
N ASN A 31 -15.90 18.20 -74.48
CA ASN A 31 -15.90 19.09 -73.34
C ASN A 31 -16.65 18.49 -72.12
N THR A 32 -17.74 17.74 -72.37
CA THR A 32 -18.49 17.04 -71.38
C THR A 32 -17.66 15.86 -70.78
N GLU A 33 -16.96 15.13 -71.67
CA GLU A 33 -16.09 14.04 -71.27
C GLU A 33 -14.86 14.52 -70.45
N LEU A 34 -14.21 15.61 -70.91
CA LEU A 34 -13.14 16.27 -70.20
C LEU A 34 -13.60 16.78 -68.77
N SER A 35 -14.82 17.35 -68.75
CA SER A 35 -15.42 17.81 -67.49
C SER A 35 -15.72 16.64 -66.56
N ALA A 36 -16.27 15.53 -67.08
CA ALA A 36 -16.50 14.31 -66.26
C ALA A 36 -15.19 13.67 -65.71
N GLN A 37 -14.14 13.65 -66.56
CA GLN A 37 -12.83 13.18 -66.11
C GLN A 37 -12.21 14.09 -65.04
N SER A 38 -12.39 15.42 -65.23
CA SER A 38 -11.91 16.39 -64.24
C SER A 38 -12.67 16.26 -62.92
N GLN A 39 -13.99 16.08 -62.97
CA GLN A 39 -14.81 15.83 -61.78
C GLN A 39 -14.38 14.53 -61.07
N SER A 40 -14.17 13.45 -61.78
CA SER A 40 -13.70 12.19 -61.22
C SER A 40 -12.35 12.32 -60.51
N LYS A 41 -11.43 13.16 -61.06
CA LYS A 41 -10.14 13.45 -60.37
C LYS A 41 -10.35 14.27 -59.10
N ILE A 42 -11.27 15.23 -59.13
CA ILE A 42 -11.62 16.04 -57.95
C ILE A 42 -12.20 15.13 -56.86
N ASP A 43 -13.16 14.29 -57.18
CA ASP A 43 -13.80 13.36 -56.24
C ASP A 43 -12.80 12.35 -55.64
N ALA A 44 -11.88 11.84 -56.48
CA ALA A 44 -10.81 10.97 -56.01
C ALA A 44 -9.85 11.69 -55.03
N THR A 45 -9.51 12.95 -55.35
CA THR A 45 -8.64 13.77 -54.49
C THR A 45 -9.33 14.14 -53.19
N GLU A 46 -10.62 14.48 -53.20
CA GLU A 46 -11.43 14.75 -52.04
C GLU A 46 -11.48 13.51 -51.11
N SER A 47 -11.82 12.34 -51.69
CA SER A 47 -11.84 11.08 -50.94
C SER A 47 -10.48 10.72 -50.29
N ALA A 48 -9.37 10.96 -51.03
CA ALA A 48 -8.02 10.74 -50.47
C ALA A 48 -7.68 11.75 -49.36
N THR A 49 -8.10 13.00 -49.51
CA THR A 49 -7.91 14.05 -48.53
C THR A 49 -8.69 13.75 -47.24
N ASP A 50 -9.94 13.33 -47.36
CA ASP A 50 -10.79 12.97 -46.22
C ASP A 50 -10.21 11.76 -45.44
N LYS A 51 -9.73 10.77 -46.14
CA LYS A 51 -9.01 9.64 -45.49
C LYS A 51 -7.80 10.11 -44.73
N LEU A 52 -6.97 10.94 -45.35
CA LEU A 52 -5.75 11.46 -44.72
C LEU A 52 -6.07 12.33 -43.50
N ILE A 53 -7.10 13.17 -43.55
CA ILE A 53 -7.56 13.97 -42.41
C ILE A 53 -8.03 13.09 -41.28
N ASN A 54 -8.78 12.03 -41.58
CA ASN A 54 -9.24 11.10 -40.54
C ASN A 54 -8.10 10.32 -39.90
N GLU A 55 -7.17 9.81 -40.68
CA GLU A 55 -5.96 9.17 -40.20
C GLU A 55 -5.12 10.13 -39.31
N PHE A 56 -4.92 11.36 -39.78
CA PHE A 56 -4.21 12.38 -39.00
C PHE A 56 -4.89 12.63 -37.65
N LYS A 57 -6.23 12.76 -37.62
CA LYS A 57 -6.99 12.95 -36.37
C LYS A 57 -6.80 11.77 -35.41
N VAL A 58 -6.83 10.54 -35.91
CA VAL A 58 -6.65 9.34 -35.09
C VAL A 58 -5.22 9.29 -34.52
N VAL A 59 -4.22 9.46 -35.38
CA VAL A 59 -2.81 9.44 -34.93
C VAL A 59 -2.51 10.58 -33.97
N SER A 60 -3.03 11.78 -34.24
CA SER A 60 -2.86 12.93 -33.33
C SER A 60 -3.40 12.65 -31.94
N LYS A 61 -4.62 12.09 -31.84
CA LYS A 61 -5.20 11.67 -30.55
C LYS A 61 -4.35 10.59 -29.83
N GLN A 62 -3.84 9.63 -30.60
CA GLN A 62 -2.96 8.60 -30.01
C GLN A 62 -1.67 9.21 -29.46
N VAL A 63 -1.05 10.13 -30.19
CA VAL A 63 0.16 10.83 -29.75
C VAL A 63 -0.10 11.65 -28.49
N GLU A 64 -1.22 12.38 -28.43
CA GLU A 64 -1.60 13.14 -27.22
C GLU A 64 -1.84 12.20 -26.03
N GLY A 65 -2.55 11.10 -26.22
CA GLY A 65 -2.76 10.08 -25.18
C GLY A 65 -1.46 9.47 -24.68
N LEU A 66 -0.54 9.15 -25.59
CA LEU A 66 0.78 8.61 -25.22
C LEU A 66 1.65 9.64 -24.49
N LYS A 67 1.59 10.92 -24.88
CA LYS A 67 2.28 11.99 -24.16
C LYS A 67 1.80 12.11 -22.72
N LEU A 68 0.48 12.11 -22.52
CA LEU A 68 -0.10 12.17 -21.18
C LEU A 68 0.25 10.92 -20.34
N TYR A 69 0.14 9.73 -20.94
CA TYR A 69 0.54 8.49 -20.31
C TYR A 69 2.01 8.51 -19.86
N ASN A 70 2.90 8.92 -20.76
CA ASN A 70 4.33 9.01 -20.46
C ASN A 70 4.63 10.05 -19.36
N ALA A 71 3.93 11.19 -19.35
CA ALA A 71 4.07 12.18 -18.28
C ALA A 71 3.67 11.58 -16.92
N GLN A 72 2.54 10.89 -16.87
CA GLN A 72 2.09 10.21 -15.65
C GLN A 72 3.07 9.11 -15.20
N LYS A 73 3.60 8.32 -16.14
CA LYS A 73 4.61 7.30 -15.84
C LYS A 73 5.90 7.87 -15.28
N ARG A 74 6.35 9.02 -15.78
CA ARG A 74 7.53 9.72 -15.22
C ARG A 74 7.31 10.15 -13.77
N ILE A 75 6.13 10.66 -13.43
CA ILE A 75 5.79 11.01 -12.05
C ILE A 75 5.81 9.76 -11.14
N GLN A 76 5.24 8.64 -11.63
CA GLN A 76 5.26 7.38 -10.88
C GLN A 76 6.68 6.85 -10.67
N ILE A 77 7.52 6.90 -11.69
CA ILE A 77 8.92 6.48 -11.60
C ILE A 77 9.67 7.35 -10.58
N GLN A 78 9.49 8.67 -10.63
CA GLN A 78 10.14 9.57 -9.68
C GLN A 78 9.72 9.25 -8.24
N ALA A 79 8.42 9.06 -7.99
CA ALA A 79 7.94 8.68 -6.66
C ALA A 79 8.50 7.32 -6.18
N GLN A 80 8.73 6.37 -7.10
CA GLN A 80 9.38 5.10 -6.75
C GLN A 80 10.87 5.28 -6.42
N LEU A 81 11.58 6.14 -7.14
CA LEU A 81 12.99 6.45 -6.84
C LEU A 81 13.12 7.13 -5.47
N ASP A 82 12.27 8.12 -5.19
CA ASP A 82 12.24 8.80 -3.89
C ASP A 82 11.95 7.80 -2.74
N LEU A 83 11.07 6.82 -2.98
CA LEU A 83 10.78 5.77 -2.02
C LEU A 83 11.96 4.80 -1.83
N MET A 84 12.70 4.48 -2.89
CA MET A 84 13.91 3.67 -2.79
C MET A 84 14.97 4.35 -1.94
N ASP A 85 15.22 5.65 -2.15
CA ASP A 85 16.15 6.44 -1.35
C ASP A 85 15.76 6.44 0.14
N GLN A 86 14.46 6.57 0.44
CA GLN A 86 13.95 6.45 1.81
C GLN A 86 14.19 5.07 2.42
N TYR A 87 14.02 3.99 1.64
CA TYR A 87 14.29 2.65 2.12
C TYR A 87 15.77 2.42 2.39
N ASP A 88 16.66 2.96 1.57
CA ASP A 88 18.10 2.87 1.79
C ASP A 88 18.53 3.56 3.10
N GLU A 89 17.99 4.74 3.39
CA GLU A 89 18.19 5.40 4.69
C GLU A 89 17.63 4.58 5.87
N GLN A 90 16.42 4.02 5.72
CA GLN A 90 15.80 3.19 6.75
C GLN A 90 16.59 1.89 7.01
N LEU A 91 17.15 1.26 5.98
CA LEU A 91 17.99 0.08 6.12
C LEU A 91 19.21 0.35 6.98
N VAL A 92 19.86 1.50 6.82
CA VAL A 92 20.97 1.90 7.69
C VAL A 92 20.51 2.05 9.14
N GLN A 93 19.38 2.69 9.37
CA GLN A 93 18.80 2.86 10.72
C GLN A 93 18.42 1.52 11.36
N VAL A 94 17.87 0.58 10.60
CA VAL A 94 17.52 -0.78 11.09
C VAL A 94 18.76 -1.51 11.61
N VAL A 95 19.88 -1.43 10.90
CA VAL A 95 21.15 -2.07 11.36
C VAL A 95 21.61 -1.47 12.68
N VAL A 96 21.49 -0.15 12.86
CA VAL A 96 21.82 0.51 14.13
C VAL A 96 20.89 0.06 15.25
N MET A 97 19.57 0.04 14.99
CA MET A 97 18.58 -0.44 15.96
C MET A 97 18.82 -1.90 16.37
N GLN A 98 19.09 -2.79 15.42
CA GLN A 98 19.40 -4.20 15.71
C GLN A 98 20.57 -4.38 16.67
N ARG A 99 21.56 -3.48 16.64
CA ARG A 99 22.70 -3.51 17.56
C ARG A 99 22.35 -2.93 18.93
N GLN A 100 21.40 -2.00 19.02
CA GLN A 100 21.02 -1.34 20.26
C GLN A 100 19.95 -2.08 21.04
N ILE A 101 19.10 -2.86 20.37
CA ILE A 101 18.00 -3.60 21.01
C ILE A 101 18.49 -4.62 22.05
N PRO A 102 19.44 -5.52 21.78
CA PRO A 102 19.87 -6.52 22.76
C PRO A 102 20.38 -5.92 24.08
N PRO A 103 21.28 -4.93 24.10
CA PRO A 103 21.74 -4.34 25.36
C PRO A 103 20.63 -3.54 26.08
N LEU A 104 19.67 -2.99 25.34
CA LEU A 104 18.49 -2.36 25.95
C LEU A 104 17.59 -3.41 26.62
N ALA A 105 17.30 -4.49 25.91
CA ALA A 105 16.48 -5.60 26.41
C ALA A 105 17.08 -6.20 27.69
N GLN A 106 18.40 -6.37 27.73
CA GLN A 106 19.09 -6.86 28.93
C GLN A 106 18.95 -5.91 30.13
N ARG A 107 19.13 -4.61 29.92
CA ARG A 107 18.93 -3.61 30.98
C ARG A 107 17.48 -3.57 31.47
N MET A 108 16.52 -3.75 30.57
CA MET A 108 15.10 -3.85 30.95
C MET A 108 14.84 -5.08 31.83
N LEU A 109 15.39 -6.25 31.46
CA LEU A 109 15.26 -7.46 32.29
C LEU A 109 15.88 -7.27 33.66
N GLU A 110 17.09 -6.75 33.73
CA GLU A 110 17.77 -6.45 35.00
C GLU A 110 16.96 -5.47 35.87
N GLY A 111 16.36 -4.44 35.27
CA GLY A 111 15.46 -3.51 35.93
C GLY A 111 14.23 -4.19 36.49
N LEU A 112 13.62 -5.10 35.72
CA LEU A 112 12.46 -5.86 36.16
C LEU A 112 12.79 -6.85 37.28
N GLU A 113 13.94 -7.50 37.24
CA GLU A 113 14.45 -8.37 38.33
C GLU A 113 14.62 -7.61 39.62
N LYS A 114 15.28 -6.46 39.57
CA LYS A 114 15.45 -5.60 40.76
C LYS A 114 14.09 -5.17 41.29
N TYR A 115 13.16 -4.82 40.42
CA TYR A 115 11.83 -4.45 40.83
C TYR A 115 11.10 -5.59 41.55
N VAL A 116 11.10 -6.82 40.98
CA VAL A 116 10.47 -8.00 41.58
C VAL A 116 11.08 -8.35 42.91
N ASN A 117 12.40 -8.21 43.05
CA ASN A 117 13.10 -8.51 44.30
C ASN A 117 12.89 -7.47 45.44
N LEU A 118 12.51 -6.24 45.07
CA LEU A 118 12.22 -5.15 46.02
C LEU A 118 10.73 -5.03 46.35
N ASP A 119 9.88 -5.70 45.58
CA ASP A 119 8.44 -5.67 45.76
C ASP A 119 7.97 -6.61 46.87
N THR A 120 6.73 -6.50 47.30
CA THR A 120 6.09 -7.45 48.23
C THR A 120 6.21 -8.88 47.70
N PRO A 121 6.48 -9.86 48.57
CA PRO A 121 6.78 -11.23 48.19
C PRO A 121 5.53 -12.07 47.91
N PHE A 122 4.82 -11.75 46.85
CA PHE A 122 3.68 -12.54 46.36
C PHE A 122 4.06 -13.28 45.05
N HIS A 123 3.58 -14.50 44.92
CA HIS A 123 3.80 -15.37 43.73
C HIS A 123 5.28 -15.39 43.28
N ILE A 124 6.23 -15.38 44.19
CA ILE A 124 7.65 -15.20 43.93
C ILE A 124 8.17 -16.23 42.91
N GLU A 125 7.78 -17.49 43.07
CA GLU A 125 8.24 -18.58 42.19
C GLU A 125 7.76 -18.37 40.75
N GLU A 126 6.50 -18.03 40.56
CA GLU A 126 5.93 -17.76 39.23
C GLU A 126 6.59 -16.54 38.59
N ARG A 127 6.78 -15.46 39.34
CA ARG A 127 7.44 -14.23 38.86
C ARG A 127 8.88 -14.49 38.44
N LYS A 128 9.67 -15.23 39.24
CA LYS A 128 11.04 -15.62 38.91
C LYS A 128 11.10 -16.53 37.71
N GLN A 129 10.22 -17.53 37.63
CA GLN A 129 10.14 -18.41 36.44
C GLN A 129 9.86 -17.63 35.15
N ARG A 130 9.01 -16.62 35.21
CA ARG A 130 8.74 -15.74 34.07
C ARG A 130 10.00 -14.97 33.67
N LEU A 131 10.74 -14.42 34.61
CA LEU A 131 12.01 -13.73 34.35
C LEU A 131 13.05 -14.67 33.74
N ASP A 132 13.14 -15.91 34.18
CA ASP A 132 14.04 -16.91 33.64
C ASP A 132 13.68 -17.31 32.22
N LEU A 133 12.38 -17.42 31.90
CA LEU A 133 11.91 -17.65 30.50
C LEU A 133 12.31 -16.50 29.60
N VAL A 134 12.14 -15.26 30.04
CA VAL A 134 12.57 -14.08 29.26
C VAL A 134 14.10 -14.07 29.10
N ARG A 135 14.88 -14.40 30.14
CA ARG A 135 16.34 -14.50 30.06
C ARG A 135 16.79 -15.57 29.09
N ALA A 136 16.15 -16.73 29.09
CA ALA A 136 16.42 -17.81 28.15
C ALA A 136 16.12 -17.38 26.70
N SER A 137 15.05 -16.62 26.50
CA SER A 137 14.69 -16.06 25.20
C SER A 137 15.73 -15.06 24.69
N LEU A 138 16.24 -14.17 25.55
CA LEU A 138 17.28 -13.20 25.19
C LEU A 138 18.61 -13.87 24.78
N SER A 139 18.90 -15.04 25.36
CA SER A 139 20.10 -15.82 25.06
C SER A 139 19.94 -16.72 23.83
N ASN A 140 18.75 -16.83 23.27
CA ASN A 140 18.46 -17.73 22.17
C ASN A 140 18.65 -17.03 20.80
N PRO A 141 19.64 -17.41 19.99
CA PRO A 141 19.89 -16.79 18.68
C PRO A 141 18.78 -17.02 17.64
N LYS A 142 17.87 -17.97 17.91
CA LYS A 142 16.73 -18.27 17.01
C LYS A 142 15.55 -17.31 17.25
N VAL A 143 15.54 -16.58 18.34
CA VAL A 143 14.48 -15.61 18.67
C VAL A 143 14.86 -14.25 18.10
N THR A 144 13.95 -13.65 17.33
CA THR A 144 14.19 -12.33 16.75
C THR A 144 14.21 -11.23 17.81
N ALA A 145 14.95 -10.15 17.57
CA ALA A 145 15.03 -9.03 18.48
C ALA A 145 13.64 -8.43 18.81
N SER A 146 12.75 -8.38 17.84
CA SER A 146 11.37 -7.91 18.03
C SER A 146 10.59 -8.79 18.99
N GLU A 147 10.75 -10.12 18.89
CA GLU A 147 10.09 -11.07 19.78
C GLU A 147 10.67 -10.99 21.21
N GLN A 148 11.97 -10.81 21.34
CA GLN A 148 12.61 -10.58 22.64
C GLN A 148 12.04 -9.35 23.35
N VAL A 149 11.93 -8.23 22.62
CA VAL A 149 11.32 -6.99 23.17
C VAL A 149 9.85 -7.22 23.53
N ARG A 150 9.10 -7.91 22.70
CA ARG A 150 7.67 -8.21 22.96
C ARG A 150 7.52 -8.98 24.28
N GLN A 151 8.34 -10.01 24.51
CA GLN A 151 8.27 -10.83 25.72
C GLN A 151 8.63 -10.02 26.98
N ILE A 152 9.62 -9.14 26.90
CA ILE A 152 9.96 -8.26 28.02
C ILE A 152 8.80 -7.30 28.32
N LEU A 153 8.24 -6.66 27.31
CA LEU A 153 7.10 -5.75 27.49
C LEU A 153 5.88 -6.47 28.05
N GLU A 154 5.65 -7.72 27.66
CA GLU A 154 4.59 -8.55 28.24
C GLU A 154 4.84 -8.85 29.71
N ALA A 155 6.09 -9.17 30.08
CA ALA A 155 6.45 -9.35 31.50
C ALA A 155 6.24 -8.06 32.31
N TYR A 156 6.61 -6.90 31.78
CA TYR A 156 6.34 -5.60 32.41
C TYR A 156 4.83 -5.33 32.55
N ASN A 157 4.05 -5.68 31.51
CA ASN A 157 2.60 -5.49 31.55
C ASN A 157 1.94 -6.36 32.62
N ILE A 158 2.35 -7.62 32.74
CA ILE A 158 1.86 -8.52 33.79
C ILE A 158 2.20 -7.95 35.17
N GLU A 159 3.44 -7.48 35.38
CA GLU A 159 3.81 -6.83 36.61
C GLU A 159 2.98 -5.58 36.91
N ALA A 160 2.70 -4.76 35.90
CA ALA A 160 1.83 -3.59 36.07
C ALA A 160 0.38 -3.97 36.42
N GLU A 161 -0.13 -5.08 35.86
CA GLU A 161 -1.48 -5.57 36.17
C GLU A 161 -1.63 -6.03 37.63
N TYR A 162 -0.58 -6.59 38.25
CA TYR A 162 -0.62 -6.97 39.68
C TYR A 162 -0.98 -5.80 40.57
N GLY A 163 -0.62 -4.57 40.21
CA GLY A 163 -1.01 -3.37 40.95
C GLY A 163 -2.49 -3.06 41.00
N ARG A 164 -3.28 -3.64 40.10
CA ARG A 164 -4.73 -3.38 39.95
C ARG A 164 -5.63 -4.56 40.32
N LYS A 165 -5.04 -5.76 40.49
CA LYS A 165 -5.78 -6.99 40.75
C LYS A 165 -5.90 -7.25 42.25
N LEU A 166 -7.10 -7.67 42.66
CA LEU A 166 -7.34 -8.36 43.95
C LEU A 166 -7.15 -9.83 43.69
N ASP A 167 -6.41 -10.48 44.60
CA ASP A 167 -6.08 -11.89 44.47
C ASP A 167 -6.16 -12.56 45.82
N ALA A 168 -6.71 -13.79 45.87
CA ALA A 168 -6.81 -14.59 47.09
C ALA A 168 -6.30 -16.00 46.80
N TYR A 169 -5.32 -16.45 47.56
CA TYR A 169 -4.69 -17.74 47.37
C TYR A 169 -4.16 -18.31 48.71
N ASP A 170 -3.88 -19.60 48.70
CA ASP A 170 -3.29 -20.30 49.86
C ASP A 170 -1.77 -20.30 49.72
N GLU A 171 -1.09 -19.98 50.81
CA GLU A 171 0.37 -20.02 50.86
C GLU A 171 0.84 -20.47 52.25
N THR A 172 2.03 -21.08 52.30
CA THR A 172 2.69 -21.40 53.56
C THR A 172 3.60 -20.25 53.94
N ILE A 173 3.33 -19.62 55.08
CA ILE A 173 4.12 -18.53 55.62
C ILE A 173 4.74 -18.93 56.97
N VAL A 174 5.83 -18.25 57.34
CA VAL A 174 6.46 -18.46 58.66
C VAL A 174 5.88 -17.44 59.63
N LEU A 175 5.15 -17.94 60.64
CA LEU A 175 4.61 -17.15 61.74
C LEU A 175 5.23 -17.65 63.07
N ASP A 176 5.84 -16.76 63.83
CA ASP A 176 6.46 -17.10 65.13
C ASP A 176 7.49 -18.26 65.02
N GLY A 177 8.18 -18.40 63.86
CA GLY A 177 9.14 -19.48 63.59
C GLY A 177 8.53 -20.83 63.23
N GLN A 178 7.21 -20.89 62.97
CA GLN A 178 6.51 -22.09 62.52
C GLN A 178 5.91 -21.87 61.12
N GLU A 179 6.01 -22.88 60.28
CA GLU A 179 5.35 -22.87 58.97
C GLU A 179 3.85 -23.13 59.13
N VAL A 180 3.04 -22.20 58.68
CA VAL A 180 1.57 -22.27 58.74
C VAL A 180 0.97 -22.02 57.38
N VAL A 181 0.03 -22.87 56.95
CA VAL A 181 -0.75 -22.65 55.76
C VAL A 181 -1.86 -21.63 56.03
N VAL A 182 -1.86 -20.57 55.29
CA VAL A 182 -2.81 -19.45 55.46
C VAL A 182 -3.49 -19.09 54.13
N ASN A 183 -4.64 -18.43 54.24
CA ASN A 183 -5.27 -17.75 53.12
C ASN A 183 -4.68 -16.35 53.02
N ILE A 184 -4.14 -15.99 51.85
CA ILE A 184 -3.61 -14.65 51.59
C ILE A 184 -4.62 -13.90 50.73
N LEU A 185 -4.95 -12.67 51.15
CA LEU A 185 -5.66 -11.68 50.33
C LEU A 185 -4.67 -10.58 49.96
N ARG A 186 -4.41 -10.44 48.68
CA ARG A 186 -3.58 -9.37 48.15
C ARG A 186 -4.46 -8.29 47.52
N VAL A 187 -4.28 -7.04 47.89
CA VAL A 187 -4.96 -5.86 47.34
C VAL A 187 -3.98 -5.08 46.50
N GLY A 188 -3.87 -5.47 45.25
CA GLY A 188 -2.89 -4.86 44.33
C GLY A 188 -1.46 -4.96 44.88
N ARG A 189 -0.81 -3.81 45.05
CA ARG A 189 0.48 -3.64 45.75
C ARG A 189 0.35 -2.84 47.05
N LEU A 190 -0.87 -2.53 47.44
CA LEU A 190 -1.13 -1.73 48.64
C LEU A 190 -0.91 -2.52 49.90
N GLY A 191 -1.23 -3.81 49.90
CA GLY A 191 -1.04 -4.65 51.07
C GLY A 191 -1.37 -6.12 50.79
N MET A 192 -0.77 -6.96 51.65
CA MET A 192 -1.06 -8.39 51.71
C MET A 192 -1.53 -8.69 53.13
N PHE A 193 -2.66 -9.42 53.20
CA PHE A 193 -3.30 -9.81 54.45
C PHE A 193 -3.34 -11.32 54.50
N PHE A 194 -3.15 -11.90 55.66
CA PHE A 194 -3.33 -13.34 55.85
C PHE A 194 -4.43 -13.65 56.85
N GLN A 195 -5.05 -14.81 56.71
CA GLN A 195 -5.94 -15.42 57.67
C GLN A 195 -5.58 -16.89 57.79
N SER A 196 -5.37 -17.36 59.03
CA SER A 196 -5.15 -18.78 59.29
C SER A 196 -6.35 -19.63 58.95
N LYS A 197 -6.17 -20.90 58.61
CA LYS A 197 -7.26 -21.81 58.22
C LYS A 197 -8.31 -22.02 59.31
N ASP A 198 -7.94 -21.83 60.58
CA ASP A 198 -8.83 -21.89 61.77
C ASP A 198 -9.48 -20.55 62.09
N GLU A 199 -9.28 -19.52 61.23
CA GLU A 199 -9.81 -18.15 61.32
C GLU A 199 -9.47 -17.41 62.61
N ARG A 200 -8.53 -17.93 63.41
CA ARG A 200 -8.18 -17.35 64.71
C ARG A 200 -7.08 -16.29 64.65
N LYS A 201 -6.21 -16.39 63.64
CA LYS A 201 -5.11 -15.44 63.46
C LYS A 201 -5.28 -14.71 62.13
N THR A 202 -5.19 -13.40 62.18
CA THR A 202 -5.16 -12.51 61.02
C THR A 202 -4.05 -11.50 61.18
N GLY A 203 -3.42 -11.10 60.10
CA GLY A 203 -2.38 -10.11 60.09
C GLY A 203 -2.13 -9.54 58.70
N TYR A 204 -1.10 -8.76 58.58
CA TYR A 204 -0.69 -8.17 57.28
C TYR A 204 0.83 -8.27 57.16
N TYR A 205 1.29 -8.18 55.93
CA TYR A 205 2.71 -8.11 55.61
C TYR A 205 3.20 -6.68 55.72
N ASP A 206 4.20 -6.46 56.57
CA ASP A 206 4.84 -5.16 56.69
C ASP A 206 6.06 -5.07 55.78
N ASN A 207 5.99 -4.15 54.79
CA ASN A 207 7.07 -3.95 53.85
C ASN A 207 8.32 -3.31 54.45
N GLU A 208 8.21 -2.55 55.57
CA GLU A 208 9.35 -1.92 56.23
C GLU A 208 10.20 -2.94 56.98
N THR A 209 9.55 -3.85 57.66
CA THR A 209 10.24 -4.92 58.43
C THR A 209 10.43 -6.21 57.64
N SER A 210 9.83 -6.29 56.40
CA SER A 210 9.81 -7.50 55.56
C SER A 210 9.32 -8.75 56.32
N SER A 211 8.28 -8.58 57.12
CA SER A 211 7.75 -9.65 57.99
C SER A 211 6.23 -9.63 58.06
N TRP A 212 5.66 -10.79 58.44
CA TRP A 212 4.24 -10.95 58.67
C TRP A 212 3.85 -10.54 60.09
#